data_4cba0b3cafe4d6a4f5732893208fe396
#
_entry.id   4cba0b3cafe4d6a4f5732893208fe396
#
_cell.length_a   1.000
_cell.length_b   1.000
_cell.length_c   1.000
_cell.angle_alpha   90.00
_cell.angle_beta   90.00
_cell.angle_gamma   90.00
#
_symmetry.space_group_name_H-M   'P 1'
#
loop_
_entity.id
_entity.type
_entity.pdbx_description
1 polymer ?
#
loop_
_entity_poly.entity_id
_entity_poly.type
_entity_poly.pdbx_seq_one_letter_code
_entity_poly.pdbx_strand_id
1 'polypeptide(L)'
;MRARHAIALAFALLVPTAAVADDAAEIVHVIKHTWEKPDAIIRVAPVSIDGGYAVAGWIQGERGGRALLKKSESWRVVLCSGDGIRSAEGLRAAGVPDAVANSLSAKIASAETAMPAADTAKFALFEGSAAVTVDGHASHTHHHQTKE
;
A
#
# COMPACT_ATOMS: atom_id res chain seq x y z
N MET A 1 -8.44 24.61 57.50
CA MET A 1 -7.81 24.56 56.19
C MET A 1 -7.92 23.13 55.64
N ARG A 2 -8.76 22.88 54.65
CA ARG A 2 -8.99 21.55 54.05
C ARG A 2 -8.37 21.55 52.66
N ALA A 3 -7.27 20.82 52.48
CA ALA A 3 -6.62 20.67 51.19
C ALA A 3 -7.44 19.70 50.34
N ARG A 4 -7.92 20.13 49.19
CA ARG A 4 -8.59 19.33 48.17
C ARG A 4 -7.53 18.80 47.20
N HIS A 5 -7.23 17.53 47.26
CA HIS A 5 -6.38 16.83 46.28
C HIS A 5 -7.21 16.56 45.03
N ALA A 6 -6.91 17.21 43.93
CA ALA A 6 -7.45 16.89 42.60
C ALA A 6 -6.62 15.73 42.01
N ILE A 7 -7.24 14.58 41.88
CA ILE A 7 -6.65 13.43 41.17
C ILE A 7 -6.95 13.63 39.69
N ALA A 8 -5.93 13.97 38.91
CA ALA A 8 -6.01 14.02 37.46
C ALA A 8 -5.91 12.56 36.93
N LEU A 9 -7.02 12.02 36.44
CA LEU A 9 -7.02 10.74 35.71
C LEU A 9 -6.48 10.98 34.30
N ALA A 10 -5.24 10.56 34.04
CA ALA A 10 -4.67 10.51 32.70
C ALA A 10 -5.25 9.28 31.95
N PHE A 11 -6.13 9.52 30.99
CA PHE A 11 -6.65 8.49 30.09
C PHE A 11 -5.58 8.22 29.02
N ALA A 12 -4.81 7.17 29.17
CA ALA A 12 -3.91 6.66 28.13
C ALA A 12 -4.74 6.02 27.01
N LEU A 13 -4.78 6.65 25.83
CA LEU A 13 -5.35 6.09 24.63
C LEU A 13 -4.46 4.93 24.16
N LEU A 14 -4.81 3.69 24.51
CA LEU A 14 -4.23 2.50 23.89
C LEU A 14 -4.74 2.42 22.45
N VAL A 15 -3.88 2.76 21.49
CA VAL A 15 -4.13 2.49 20.08
C VAL A 15 -3.95 0.99 19.85
N PRO A 16 -4.93 0.26 19.29
CA PRO A 16 -4.83 -1.19 19.07
C PRO A 16 -3.82 -1.48 17.94
N THR A 17 -2.59 -1.82 18.31
CA THR A 17 -1.54 -2.23 17.36
C THR A 17 -1.84 -3.57 16.68
N ALA A 18 -2.71 -4.40 17.27
CA ALA A 18 -3.12 -5.69 16.73
C ALA A 18 -3.89 -5.59 15.40
N ALA A 19 -4.80 -4.60 15.25
CA ALA A 19 -5.61 -4.45 14.05
C ALA A 19 -4.78 -4.12 12.80
N VAL A 20 -3.68 -3.38 12.94
CA VAL A 20 -2.78 -3.05 11.82
C VAL A 20 -1.96 -4.26 11.37
N ALA A 21 -1.58 -5.12 12.31
CA ALA A 21 -0.87 -6.37 11.98
C ALA A 21 -1.78 -7.35 11.23
N ASP A 22 -3.05 -7.45 11.60
CA ASP A 22 -4.05 -8.28 10.92
C ASP A 22 -4.32 -7.75 9.50
N ASP A 23 -4.46 -6.44 9.32
CA ASP A 23 -4.62 -5.81 8.01
C ASP A 23 -3.42 -6.06 7.10
N ALA A 24 -2.20 -5.95 7.62
CA ALA A 24 -0.99 -6.23 6.83
C ALA A 24 -0.93 -7.70 6.39
N ALA A 25 -1.29 -8.64 7.26
CA ALA A 25 -1.35 -10.06 6.93
C ALA A 25 -2.41 -10.36 5.87
N GLU A 26 -3.60 -9.74 5.97
CA GLU A 26 -4.67 -9.87 4.98
C GLU A 26 -4.22 -9.33 3.61
N ILE A 27 -3.55 -8.16 3.57
CA ILE A 27 -3.01 -7.56 2.33
C ILE A 27 -2.01 -8.51 1.66
N VAL A 28 -1.07 -9.06 2.42
CA VAL A 28 -0.10 -10.05 1.91
C VAL A 28 -0.83 -11.27 1.34
N HIS A 29 -1.84 -11.78 2.06
CA HIS A 29 -2.63 -12.92 1.62
C HIS A 29 -3.37 -12.63 0.31
N VAL A 30 -4.04 -11.46 0.19
CA VAL A 30 -4.76 -11.05 -1.02
C VAL A 30 -3.85 -11.01 -2.24
N ILE A 31 -2.66 -10.39 -2.12
CA ILE A 31 -1.70 -10.29 -3.24
C ILE A 31 -1.20 -11.68 -3.63
N LYS A 32 -0.80 -12.50 -2.66
CA LYS A 32 -0.30 -13.85 -2.92
C LYS A 32 -1.38 -14.74 -3.53
N HIS A 33 -2.57 -14.74 -2.96
CA HIS A 33 -3.68 -15.55 -3.47
C HIS A 33 -4.04 -15.20 -4.93
N THR A 34 -3.89 -13.94 -5.31
CA THR A 34 -4.24 -13.48 -6.65
C THR A 34 -3.18 -13.83 -7.70
N TRP A 35 -1.89 -13.75 -7.37
CA TRP A 35 -0.82 -13.84 -8.39
C TRP A 35 0.29 -14.82 -8.10
N GLU A 36 0.42 -15.37 -6.89
CA GLU A 36 1.44 -16.37 -6.59
C GLU A 36 1.13 -17.69 -7.31
N LYS A 37 2.15 -18.33 -7.84
CA LYS A 37 2.08 -19.65 -8.44
C LYS A 37 3.14 -20.54 -7.80
N PRO A 38 2.99 -21.90 -7.86
CA PRO A 38 3.97 -22.81 -7.27
C PRO A 38 5.41 -22.60 -7.78
N ASP A 39 5.55 -22.17 -9.02
CA ASP A 39 6.82 -21.89 -9.71
C ASP A 39 7.20 -20.40 -9.71
N ALA A 40 6.36 -19.52 -9.15
CA ALA A 40 6.54 -18.08 -9.17
C ALA A 40 6.10 -17.44 -7.84
N ILE A 41 6.92 -17.64 -6.82
CA ILE A 41 6.69 -17.12 -5.47
C ILE A 41 6.74 -15.60 -5.45
N ILE A 42 5.79 -14.97 -4.76
CA ILE A 42 5.74 -13.51 -4.54
C ILE A 42 6.19 -13.19 -3.12
N ARG A 43 7.18 -12.32 -3.00
CA ARG A 43 7.51 -11.66 -1.75
C ARG A 43 6.78 -10.32 -1.69
N VAL A 44 6.01 -10.09 -0.63
CA VAL A 44 5.23 -8.86 -0.40
C VAL A 44 5.79 -8.17 0.84
N ALA A 45 6.48 -7.07 0.64
CA ALA A 45 7.00 -6.16 1.66
C ALA A 45 7.57 -4.90 0.96
N PRO A 46 7.54 -3.71 1.60
CA PRO A 46 6.83 -3.39 2.84
C PRO A 46 5.33 -3.23 2.58
N VAL A 47 4.53 -3.18 3.65
CA VAL A 47 3.12 -2.83 3.60
C VAL A 47 2.92 -1.54 4.40
N SER A 48 2.45 -0.49 3.74
CA SER A 48 2.12 0.80 4.35
C SER A 48 0.60 0.99 4.30
N ILE A 49 -0.01 1.30 5.45
CA ILE A 49 -1.46 1.40 5.60
C ILE A 49 -1.84 2.75 6.18
N ASP A 50 -2.86 3.40 5.62
CA ASP A 50 -3.47 4.61 6.14
C ASP A 50 -4.90 4.81 5.64
N GLY A 51 -5.83 5.21 6.52
CA GLY A 51 -7.18 5.65 6.17
C GLY A 51 -7.98 4.70 5.28
N GLY A 52 -7.84 3.39 5.43
CA GLY A 52 -8.50 2.39 4.58
C GLY A 52 -7.87 2.21 3.20
N TYR A 53 -6.66 2.73 2.99
CA TYR A 53 -5.81 2.48 1.83
C TYR A 53 -4.49 1.87 2.25
N ALA A 54 -3.88 1.11 1.36
CA ALA A 54 -2.56 0.54 1.58
C ALA A 54 -1.76 0.52 0.27
N VAL A 55 -0.43 0.64 0.40
CA VAL A 55 0.50 0.33 -0.68
C VAL A 55 1.43 -0.76 -0.20
N ALA A 56 1.53 -1.82 -1.00
CA ALA A 56 2.40 -2.95 -0.74
C ALA A 56 3.41 -3.11 -1.89
N GLY A 57 4.70 -3.16 -1.55
CA GLY A 57 5.74 -3.57 -2.48
C GLY A 57 5.67 -5.06 -2.74
N TRP A 58 5.89 -5.49 -3.97
CA TRP A 58 5.97 -6.90 -4.32
C TRP A 58 7.13 -7.20 -5.26
N ILE A 59 7.71 -8.38 -5.11
CA ILE A 59 8.80 -8.90 -5.95
C ILE A 59 8.48 -10.34 -6.32
N GLN A 60 8.61 -10.65 -7.62
CA GLN A 60 8.45 -11.98 -8.17
C GLN A 60 9.60 -12.25 -9.16
N GLY A 61 10.62 -12.97 -8.72
CA GLY A 61 11.86 -13.14 -9.48
C GLY A 61 12.57 -11.81 -9.72
N GLU A 62 12.78 -11.48 -10.99
CA GLU A 62 13.41 -10.21 -11.40
C GLU A 62 12.40 -9.07 -11.61
N ARG A 63 11.11 -9.34 -11.49
CA ARG A 63 10.05 -8.33 -11.60
C ARG A 63 9.63 -7.82 -10.23
N GLY A 64 9.13 -6.61 -10.21
CA GLY A 64 8.57 -6.01 -9.00
C GLY A 64 7.67 -4.83 -9.31
N GLY A 65 7.02 -4.31 -8.31
CA GLY A 65 6.13 -3.17 -8.41
C GLY A 65 5.50 -2.84 -7.06
N ARG A 66 4.53 -1.94 -7.10
CA ARG A 66 3.68 -1.60 -5.96
C ARG A 66 2.23 -1.87 -6.30
N ALA A 67 1.49 -2.39 -5.34
CA ALA A 67 0.05 -2.56 -5.41
C ALA A 67 -0.63 -1.54 -4.48
N LEU A 68 -1.59 -0.77 -5.01
CA LEU A 68 -2.51 0.03 -4.22
C LEU A 68 -3.72 -0.83 -3.88
N LEU A 69 -4.06 -0.88 -2.59
CA LEU A 69 -5.24 -1.58 -2.10
C LEU A 69 -6.18 -0.61 -1.40
N LYS A 70 -7.45 -0.95 -1.43
CA LYS A 70 -8.52 -0.25 -0.71
C LYS A 70 -9.31 -1.24 0.13
N LYS A 71 -9.60 -0.85 1.37
CA LYS A 71 -10.46 -1.60 2.28
C LYS A 71 -11.91 -1.14 2.11
N SER A 72 -12.82 -2.08 1.91
CA SER A 72 -14.26 -1.90 2.06
C SER A 72 -14.75 -2.87 3.16
N GLU A 73 -15.30 -4.00 2.81
CA GLU A 73 -15.53 -5.11 3.75
C GLU A 73 -14.24 -5.93 3.94
N SER A 74 -13.43 -6.05 2.90
CA SER A 74 -12.12 -6.71 2.86
C SER A 74 -11.15 -5.88 2.03
N TRP A 75 -9.85 -6.19 2.12
CA TRP A 75 -8.82 -5.57 1.29
C TRP A 75 -8.91 -6.07 -0.15
N ARG A 76 -8.81 -5.15 -1.11
CA ARG A 76 -8.77 -5.47 -2.55
C ARG A 76 -7.69 -4.65 -3.24
N VAL A 77 -6.96 -5.27 -4.15
CA VAL A 77 -6.05 -4.54 -5.04
C VAL A 77 -6.89 -3.78 -6.08
N VAL A 78 -6.60 -2.49 -6.23
CA VAL A 78 -7.28 -1.62 -7.19
C VAL A 78 -6.37 -1.17 -8.32
N LEU A 79 -5.06 -1.13 -8.07
CA LEU A 79 -4.07 -0.66 -9.05
C LEU A 79 -2.71 -1.30 -8.76
N CYS A 80 -1.98 -1.66 -9.82
CA CYS A 80 -0.55 -1.93 -9.75
C CYS A 80 0.21 -0.87 -10.56
N SER A 81 1.33 -0.41 -10.03
CA SER A 81 2.21 0.58 -10.66
C SER A 81 3.63 0.46 -10.13
N GLY A 82 4.58 1.11 -10.79
CA GLY A 82 5.93 1.31 -10.27
C GLY A 82 6.01 2.55 -9.36
N ASP A 83 6.77 3.54 -9.77
CA ASP A 83 6.93 4.79 -9.01
C ASP A 83 5.68 5.68 -9.03
N GLY A 84 4.74 5.44 -9.92
CA GLY A 84 3.53 6.24 -10.08
C GLY A 84 2.67 6.38 -8.80
N ILE A 85 2.66 5.37 -7.94
CA ILE A 85 1.90 5.39 -6.67
C ILE A 85 2.78 5.51 -5.43
N ARG A 86 4.03 5.93 -5.59
CA ARG A 86 4.94 6.22 -4.46
C ARG A 86 4.71 7.61 -3.89
N SER A 87 4.37 8.58 -4.74
CA SER A 87 4.16 9.98 -4.36
C SER A 87 2.71 10.27 -3.97
N ALA A 88 2.52 11.31 -3.17
CA ALA A 88 1.18 11.78 -2.83
C ALA A 88 0.37 12.22 -4.06
N GLU A 89 1.03 12.80 -5.07
CA GLU A 89 0.40 13.19 -6.33
C GLU A 89 -0.13 11.96 -7.10
N GLY A 90 0.70 10.93 -7.26
CA GLY A 90 0.29 9.70 -7.91
C GLY A 90 -0.83 8.97 -7.17
N LEU A 91 -0.79 8.96 -5.84
CA LEU A 91 -1.86 8.39 -5.02
C LEU A 91 -3.19 9.15 -5.21
N ARG A 92 -3.17 10.50 -5.28
CA ARG A 92 -4.37 11.30 -5.60
C ARG A 92 -4.89 11.00 -6.99
N ALA A 93 -4.02 10.91 -7.97
CA ALA A 93 -4.40 10.53 -9.34
C ALA A 93 -5.06 9.14 -9.40
N ALA A 94 -4.68 8.24 -8.49
CA ALA A 94 -5.29 6.93 -8.30
C ALA A 94 -6.58 6.94 -7.43
N GLY A 95 -7.07 8.12 -7.02
CA GLY A 95 -8.31 8.29 -6.28
C GLY A 95 -8.18 8.19 -4.75
N VAL A 96 -6.96 8.26 -4.21
CA VAL A 96 -6.75 8.33 -2.75
C VAL A 96 -7.03 9.76 -2.26
N PRO A 97 -7.82 9.96 -1.19
CA PRO A 97 -8.09 11.28 -0.63
C PRO A 97 -6.81 12.02 -0.20
N ASP A 98 -6.79 13.35 -0.33
CA ASP A 98 -5.60 14.20 -0.12
C ASP A 98 -4.86 13.95 1.21
N ALA A 99 -5.60 13.93 2.33
CA ALA A 99 -5.00 13.73 3.64
C ALA A 99 -4.34 12.34 3.75
N VAL A 100 -5.00 11.30 3.23
CA VAL A 100 -4.49 9.93 3.21
C VAL A 100 -3.30 9.81 2.25
N ALA A 101 -3.37 10.43 1.06
CA ALA A 101 -2.28 10.40 0.08
C ALA A 101 -0.98 10.98 0.63
N ASN A 102 -1.06 12.10 1.36
CA ASN A 102 0.11 12.71 2.01
C ASN A 102 0.71 11.80 3.09
N SER A 103 -0.12 11.30 4.00
CA SER A 103 0.31 10.42 5.09
C SER A 103 0.85 9.09 4.57
N LEU A 104 0.15 8.47 3.62
CA LEU A 104 0.54 7.19 3.04
C LEU A 104 1.86 7.29 2.27
N SER A 105 2.06 8.36 1.46
CA SER A 105 3.33 8.62 0.76
C SER A 105 4.51 8.73 1.72
N ALA A 106 4.35 9.42 2.86
CA ALA A 106 5.39 9.52 3.88
C ALA A 106 5.69 8.15 4.52
N LYS A 107 4.67 7.34 4.80
CA LYS A 107 4.83 5.97 5.32
C LYS A 107 5.55 5.06 4.32
N ILE A 108 5.22 5.14 3.02
CA ILE A 108 5.89 4.39 1.95
C ILE A 108 7.38 4.75 1.92
N ALA A 109 7.71 6.05 1.87
CA ALA A 109 9.09 6.50 1.83
C ALA A 109 9.90 6.02 3.04
N SER A 110 9.34 6.12 4.24
CA SER A 110 9.97 5.63 5.47
C SER A 110 10.20 4.11 5.45
N ALA A 111 9.18 3.34 5.06
CA ALA A 111 9.26 1.89 5.03
C ALA A 111 10.26 1.37 3.96
N GLU A 112 10.29 2.00 2.79
CA GLU A 112 11.23 1.65 1.72
C GLU A 112 12.69 2.02 2.05
N THR A 113 12.91 3.10 2.81
CA THR A 113 14.26 3.47 3.26
C THR A 113 14.89 2.40 4.17
N ALA A 114 14.08 1.63 4.88
CA ALA A 114 14.53 0.55 5.74
C ALA A 114 14.83 -0.76 4.98
N MET A 115 14.57 -0.81 3.66
CA MET A 115 14.76 -1.99 2.83
C MET A 115 16.11 -1.98 2.10
N PRO A 116 16.60 -3.15 1.64
CA PRO A 116 17.73 -3.21 0.73
C PRO A 116 17.45 -2.43 -0.57
N ALA A 117 18.40 -1.61 -1.01
CA ALA A 117 18.26 -0.80 -2.22
C ALA A 117 17.97 -1.64 -3.49
N ALA A 118 18.53 -2.85 -3.57
CA ALA A 118 18.28 -3.78 -4.67
C ALA A 118 16.80 -4.24 -4.75
N ASP A 119 16.11 -4.30 -3.62
CA ASP A 119 14.70 -4.66 -3.56
C ASP A 119 13.81 -3.48 -3.97
N THR A 120 14.09 -2.29 -3.44
CA THR A 120 13.32 -1.09 -3.78
C THR A 120 13.51 -0.68 -5.24
N ALA A 121 14.68 -0.94 -5.83
CA ALA A 121 14.90 -0.74 -7.26
C ALA A 121 13.97 -1.61 -8.14
N LYS A 122 13.61 -2.81 -7.68
CA LYS A 122 12.67 -3.68 -8.41
C LYS A 122 11.25 -3.11 -8.45
N PHE A 123 10.85 -2.31 -7.46
CA PHE A 123 9.51 -1.69 -7.47
C PHE A 123 9.31 -0.70 -8.62
N ALA A 124 10.37 -0.06 -9.09
CA ALA A 124 10.32 0.86 -10.23
C ALA A 124 10.21 0.14 -11.59
N LEU A 125 10.45 -1.17 -11.65
CA LEU A 125 10.44 -1.94 -12.90
C LEU A 125 9.03 -2.15 -13.48
N PHE A 126 7.97 -1.92 -12.70
CA PHE A 126 6.61 -1.99 -13.21
C PHE A 126 6.32 -0.73 -14.04
N GLU A 127 6.28 -0.87 -15.36
CA GLU A 127 6.05 0.24 -16.27
C GLU A 127 4.56 0.59 -16.35
N GLY A 128 4.24 1.88 -16.23
CA GLY A 128 2.88 2.39 -16.30
C GLY A 128 2.04 2.05 -15.06
N SER A 129 0.72 1.92 -15.28
CA SER A 129 -0.25 1.54 -14.25
C SER A 129 -1.27 0.58 -14.84
N ALA A 130 -1.60 -0.45 -14.09
CA ALA A 130 -2.61 -1.44 -14.44
C ALA A 130 -3.72 -1.46 -13.40
N ALA A 131 -4.94 -1.05 -13.77
CA ALA A 131 -6.11 -1.22 -12.93
C ALA A 131 -6.46 -2.71 -12.81
N VAL A 132 -6.82 -3.13 -11.60
CA VAL A 132 -7.24 -4.52 -11.34
C VAL A 132 -8.74 -4.55 -11.22
N THR A 133 -9.40 -5.30 -12.12
CA THR A 133 -10.84 -5.55 -12.06
C THR A 133 -11.19 -6.62 -11.03
N VAL A 134 -12.46 -6.69 -10.66
CA VAL A 134 -12.98 -7.61 -9.63
C VAL A 134 -12.63 -9.09 -9.92
N ASP A 135 -12.37 -9.42 -11.18
CA ASP A 135 -12.03 -10.77 -11.65
C ASP A 135 -10.51 -11.05 -11.66
N GLY A 136 -9.69 -10.17 -11.07
CA GLY A 136 -8.24 -10.34 -10.97
C GLY A 136 -7.46 -10.13 -12.27
N HIS A 137 -8.11 -9.68 -13.34
CA HIS A 137 -7.46 -9.37 -14.61
C HIS A 137 -6.98 -7.91 -14.64
N ALA A 138 -5.68 -7.70 -14.92
CA ALA A 138 -5.10 -6.39 -15.12
C ALA A 138 -5.49 -5.85 -16.51
N SER A 139 -6.19 -4.73 -16.56
CA SER A 139 -6.48 -4.01 -17.79
C SER A 139 -5.39 -2.95 -18.04
N HIS A 140 -4.57 -3.15 -19.07
CA HIS A 140 -3.59 -2.17 -19.51
C HIS A 140 -4.27 -1.10 -20.34
N THR A 141 -4.29 0.14 -19.84
CA THR A 141 -4.73 1.29 -20.63
C THR A 141 -3.54 1.80 -21.43
N HIS A 142 -3.43 1.38 -22.70
CA HIS A 142 -2.52 2.02 -23.64
C HIS A 142 -3.15 3.34 -24.11
N HIS A 143 -2.58 4.46 -23.71
CA HIS A 143 -2.84 5.73 -24.36
C HIS A 143 -2.21 5.69 -25.77
N HIS A 144 -3.03 5.43 -26.78
CA HIS A 144 -2.67 5.75 -28.15
C HIS A 144 -2.60 7.28 -28.28
N GLN A 145 -1.41 7.82 -28.37
CA GLN A 145 -1.21 9.16 -28.90
C GLN A 145 -1.39 9.09 -30.43
N THR A 146 -2.53 9.58 -30.91
CA THR A 146 -2.72 9.88 -32.31
C THR A 146 -1.89 11.12 -32.65
N LYS A 147 -0.84 10.94 -33.41
CA LYS A 147 -0.16 12.07 -34.10
C LYS A 147 -1.02 12.46 -35.27
N GLU A 148 -1.51 13.70 -35.29
CA GLU A 148 -1.79 14.49 -36.50
C GLU A 148 -0.59 15.36 -36.80
#